data_81cbd2b412ee8c5a7679f7820855feef
#
_entry.id   81cbd2b412ee8c5a7679f7820855feef
#
_cell.length_a   1.000
_cell.length_b   1.000
_cell.length_c   1.000
_cell.angle_alpha   90.00
_cell.angle_beta   90.00
_cell.angle_gamma   90.00
#
_symmetry.space_group_name_H-M   'P 1'
#
loop_
_entity.id
_entity.type
_entity.pdbx_description
1 polymer ?
#
loop_
_entity_poly.entity_id
_entity_poly.type
_entity_poly.pdbx_seq_one_letter_code
_entity_poly.pdbx_strand_id
1 'polypeptide(L)'
;NFTTLQCTPVGEGAAAVIVASEDAIRRFGIAGNKPIRVTGSAGRSQRVYDNPTTYDASLTAETTEIALRQAGLAPKDIDIVELHDAFTVEEVEYVEAMGFCPAGQAIPLLKEGAWDINGKCAVNPSGGLIAMGHPIGPTGVGQIGEIVLQLRGEAGPRQHKPARVGLAHMVGVGAVCYVHTLQKD
;
A
#
# COMPACT_ATOMS: atom_id res chain seq x y z
N ASN A 1 22.36 -13.56 -2.43
CA ASN A 1 23.17 -12.36 -2.28
C ASN A 1 22.39 -11.16 -2.78
N PHE A 2 22.21 -10.14 -1.93
CA PHE A 2 21.61 -8.86 -2.34
C PHE A 2 22.65 -7.98 -3.03
N THR A 3 22.20 -7.19 -4.00
CA THR A 3 23.00 -6.21 -4.70
C THR A 3 22.38 -4.83 -4.55
N THR A 4 23.12 -3.79 -4.89
CA THR A 4 22.63 -2.40 -4.87
C THR A 4 21.37 -2.21 -5.73
N LEU A 5 21.20 -3.00 -6.79
CA LEU A 5 20.01 -2.94 -7.66
C LEU A 5 18.71 -3.45 -6.98
N GLN A 6 18.82 -4.08 -5.82
CA GLN A 6 17.69 -4.56 -5.02
C GLN A 6 17.36 -3.61 -3.86
N CYS A 7 17.98 -2.44 -3.84
CA CYS A 7 17.76 -1.39 -2.86
C CYS A 7 17.22 -0.14 -3.56
N THR A 8 16.28 0.54 -2.93
CA THR A 8 15.78 1.80 -3.46
C THR A 8 16.89 2.86 -3.49
N PRO A 9 16.99 3.69 -4.54
CA PRO A 9 17.85 4.86 -4.50
C PRO A 9 17.27 5.91 -3.54
N VAL A 10 18.16 6.65 -2.88
CA VAL A 10 17.75 7.87 -2.15
C VAL A 10 17.30 8.90 -3.17
N GLY A 11 16.12 9.47 -2.95
CA GLY A 11 15.53 10.45 -3.85
C GLY A 11 15.00 11.68 -3.10
N GLU A 12 14.68 12.71 -3.86
CA GLU A 12 13.93 13.87 -3.39
C GLU A 12 12.57 13.91 -4.07
N GLY A 13 11.57 14.43 -3.37
CA GLY A 13 10.23 14.52 -3.91
C GLY A 13 9.27 15.26 -3.01
N ALA A 14 8.07 15.50 -3.51
CA ALA A 14 6.98 16.06 -2.77
C ALA A 14 5.67 15.35 -3.15
N ALA A 15 4.78 15.19 -2.18
CA ALA A 15 3.45 14.68 -2.40
C ALA A 15 2.45 15.44 -1.52
N ALA A 16 1.23 15.62 -2.02
CA ALA A 16 0.16 16.27 -1.28
C ALA A 16 -1.18 15.59 -1.60
N VAL A 17 -1.99 15.39 -0.58
CA VAL A 17 -3.37 14.93 -0.70
C VAL A 17 -4.29 15.84 0.13
N ILE A 18 -5.53 15.97 -0.31
CA ILE A 18 -6.55 16.71 0.44
C ILE A 18 -7.45 15.71 1.14
N VAL A 19 -7.51 15.78 2.45
CA VAL A 19 -8.47 15.03 3.27
C VAL A 19 -9.61 15.98 3.66
N ALA A 20 -10.84 15.56 3.38
CA ALA A 20 -12.02 16.39 3.65
C ALA A 20 -13.14 15.52 4.24
N SER A 21 -13.94 16.10 5.13
CA SER A 21 -15.18 15.47 5.57
C SER A 21 -16.25 15.57 4.48
N GLU A 22 -17.24 14.68 4.53
CA GLU A 22 -18.39 14.73 3.62
C GLU A 22 -19.10 16.09 3.67
N ASP A 23 -19.20 16.69 4.88
CA ASP A 23 -19.76 18.02 5.03
C ASP A 23 -18.95 19.11 4.32
N ALA A 24 -17.63 19.02 4.38
CA ALA A 24 -16.76 19.94 3.63
C ALA A 24 -16.92 19.75 2.12
N ILE A 25 -16.99 18.49 1.65
CA ILE A 25 -17.23 18.17 0.23
C ILE A 25 -18.53 18.80 -0.26
N ARG A 26 -19.62 18.63 0.50
CA ARG A 26 -20.92 19.26 0.20
C ARG A 26 -20.85 20.78 0.22
N ARG A 27 -20.29 21.34 1.31
CA ARG A 27 -20.23 22.78 1.53
C ARG A 27 -19.46 23.54 0.46
N PHE A 28 -18.37 22.94 -0.02
CA PHE A 28 -17.49 23.56 -1.03
C PHE A 28 -17.78 23.13 -2.45
N GLY A 29 -18.78 22.28 -2.67
CA GLY A 29 -19.20 21.85 -4.01
C GLY A 29 -18.15 21.04 -4.77
N ILE A 30 -17.28 20.30 -4.08
CA ILE A 30 -16.16 19.54 -4.67
C ILE A 30 -16.51 18.08 -5.00
N ALA A 31 -17.78 17.70 -4.93
CA ALA A 31 -18.24 16.33 -5.19
C ALA A 31 -17.92 15.81 -6.60
N GLY A 32 -17.77 16.72 -7.59
CA GLY A 32 -17.40 16.36 -8.96
C GLY A 32 -16.00 15.74 -9.12
N ASN A 33 -15.16 15.83 -8.10
CA ASN A 33 -13.79 15.29 -8.11
C ASN A 33 -13.69 13.80 -7.72
N LYS A 34 -14.81 13.04 -7.74
CA LYS A 34 -14.86 11.61 -7.39
C LYS A 34 -14.09 11.34 -6.09
N PRO A 35 -14.58 11.78 -4.95
CA PRO A 35 -13.91 11.56 -3.67
C PRO A 35 -13.72 10.07 -3.43
N ILE A 36 -12.57 9.71 -2.87
CA ILE A 36 -12.24 8.36 -2.45
C ILE A 36 -12.31 8.32 -0.93
N ARG A 37 -13.00 7.33 -0.39
CA ARG A 37 -13.22 7.21 1.04
C ARG A 37 -12.06 6.48 1.71
N VAL A 38 -11.55 7.04 2.81
CA VAL A 38 -10.65 6.32 3.73
C VAL A 38 -11.54 5.48 4.65
N THR A 39 -11.46 4.17 4.54
CA THR A 39 -12.31 3.23 5.27
C THR A 39 -11.61 2.57 6.45
N GLY A 40 -10.28 2.51 6.42
CA GLY A 40 -9.46 2.06 7.53
C GLY A 40 -8.19 2.90 7.63
N SER A 41 -7.74 3.13 8.86
CA SER A 41 -6.51 3.87 9.13
C SER A 41 -5.91 3.35 10.43
N ALA A 42 -4.76 2.71 10.36
CA ALA A 42 -4.07 2.12 11.50
C ALA A 42 -2.61 2.58 11.53
N GLY A 43 -2.11 2.82 12.72
CA GLY A 43 -0.71 3.07 12.98
C GLY A 43 -0.24 2.29 14.19
N ARG A 44 0.93 1.67 14.10
CA ARG A 44 1.57 0.93 15.19
C ARG A 44 3.06 1.23 15.23
N SER A 45 3.59 1.23 16.44
CA SER A 45 5.04 1.14 16.66
C SER A 45 5.41 -0.28 17.06
N GLN A 46 6.66 -0.63 16.79
CA GLN A 46 7.23 -1.92 17.13
C GLN A 46 7.10 -2.22 18.62
N ARG A 47 6.87 -3.49 18.91
CA ARG A 47 6.91 -4.07 20.25
C ARG A 47 7.70 -5.38 20.23
N VAL A 48 7.91 -5.99 21.37
CA VAL A 48 8.45 -7.36 21.41
C VAL A 48 7.34 -8.32 20.95
N TYR A 49 7.61 -9.08 19.91
CA TYR A 49 6.72 -10.12 19.40
C TYR A 49 7.21 -11.50 19.84
N ASP A 50 6.26 -12.37 20.16
CA ASP A 50 6.54 -13.78 20.39
C ASP A 50 6.77 -14.48 19.03
N ASN A 51 7.94 -15.09 18.85
CA ASN A 51 8.32 -15.81 17.63
C ASN A 51 8.15 -15.00 16.32
N PRO A 52 8.71 -13.81 16.19
CA PRO A 52 8.59 -13.03 14.96
C PRO A 52 9.37 -13.70 13.83
N THR A 53 8.81 -13.70 12.61
CA THR A 53 9.56 -14.03 11.39
C THR A 53 10.62 -12.96 11.15
N THR A 54 10.14 -11.72 11.04
CA THR A 54 10.91 -10.49 11.24
C THR A 54 10.05 -9.51 12.03
N TYR A 55 10.66 -8.49 12.62
CA TYR A 55 9.91 -7.49 13.37
C TYR A 55 8.98 -6.71 12.45
N ASP A 56 9.45 -6.34 11.25
CA ASP A 56 8.69 -5.55 10.29
C ASP A 56 7.52 -6.34 9.70
N ALA A 57 7.68 -7.63 9.40
CA ALA A 57 6.59 -8.50 8.97
C ALA A 57 5.52 -8.65 10.05
N SER A 58 5.90 -8.87 11.30
CA SER A 58 4.96 -8.98 12.42
C SER A 58 4.19 -7.68 12.64
N LEU A 59 4.88 -6.55 12.56
CA LEU A 59 4.29 -5.21 12.68
C LEU A 59 3.33 -4.90 11.50
N THR A 60 3.74 -5.27 10.28
CA THR A 60 2.92 -5.16 9.07
C THR A 60 1.65 -5.99 9.18
N ALA A 61 1.76 -7.26 9.60
CA ALA A 61 0.60 -8.15 9.78
C ALA A 61 -0.40 -7.57 10.77
N GLU A 62 0.07 -7.16 11.96
CA GLU A 62 -0.79 -6.59 13.00
C GLU A 62 -1.48 -5.29 12.54
N THR A 63 -0.72 -4.39 11.92
CA THR A 63 -1.25 -3.10 11.49
C THR A 63 -2.25 -3.26 10.35
N THR A 64 -1.98 -4.17 9.41
CA THR A 64 -2.89 -4.50 8.30
C THR A 64 -4.19 -5.10 8.80
N GLU A 65 -4.12 -6.05 9.73
CA GLU A 65 -5.33 -6.65 10.33
C GLU A 65 -6.23 -5.59 10.97
N ILE A 66 -5.65 -4.61 11.68
CA ILE A 66 -6.41 -3.54 12.30
C ILE A 66 -7.11 -2.67 11.25
N ALA A 67 -6.39 -2.25 10.20
CA ALA A 67 -6.94 -1.42 9.13
C ALA A 67 -8.07 -2.15 8.37
N LEU A 68 -7.85 -3.42 8.01
CA LEU A 68 -8.84 -4.24 7.32
C LEU A 68 -10.10 -4.45 8.17
N ARG A 69 -9.93 -4.73 9.48
CA ARG A 69 -11.05 -4.88 10.40
C ARG A 69 -11.88 -3.59 10.54
N GLN A 70 -11.23 -2.42 10.58
CA GLN A 70 -11.94 -1.13 10.59
C GLN A 70 -12.79 -0.93 9.34
N ALA A 71 -12.28 -1.38 8.19
CA ALA A 71 -12.95 -1.27 6.91
C ALA A 71 -13.99 -2.37 6.63
N GLY A 72 -14.05 -3.42 7.46
CA GLY A 72 -14.88 -4.61 7.20
C GLY A 72 -14.39 -5.42 6.00
N LEU A 73 -13.10 -5.41 5.71
CA LEU A 73 -12.46 -6.07 4.57
C LEU A 73 -11.60 -7.26 4.99
N ALA A 74 -11.38 -8.15 4.03
CA ALA A 74 -10.37 -9.20 4.11
C ALA A 74 -9.25 -8.95 3.06
N PRO A 75 -8.06 -9.54 3.19
CA PRO A 75 -6.97 -9.36 2.23
C PRO A 75 -7.36 -9.64 0.77
N LYS A 76 -8.26 -10.61 0.54
CA LYS A 76 -8.76 -10.97 -0.79
C LYS A 76 -9.62 -9.89 -1.47
N ASP A 77 -10.07 -8.89 -0.71
CA ASP A 77 -10.93 -7.81 -1.20
C ASP A 77 -10.11 -6.61 -1.72
N ILE A 78 -8.78 -6.67 -1.55
CA ILE A 78 -7.87 -5.62 -1.99
C ILE A 78 -7.51 -5.84 -3.45
N ASP A 79 -7.80 -4.86 -4.30
CA ASP A 79 -7.46 -4.87 -5.71
C ASP A 79 -6.04 -4.34 -5.95
N ILE A 80 -5.59 -3.37 -5.14
CA ILE A 80 -4.34 -2.65 -5.33
C ILE A 80 -3.65 -2.44 -3.99
N VAL A 81 -2.35 -2.66 -3.94
CA VAL A 81 -1.52 -2.28 -2.80
C VAL A 81 -0.32 -1.45 -3.27
N GLU A 82 -0.10 -0.33 -2.62
CA GLU A 82 1.16 0.40 -2.61
C GLU A 82 1.84 0.14 -1.28
N LEU A 83 2.86 -0.70 -1.28
CA LEU A 83 3.58 -1.10 -0.08
C LEU A 83 5.00 -0.53 -0.06
N HIS A 84 5.60 -0.50 1.12
CA HIS A 84 6.98 -0.09 1.31
C HIS A 84 7.92 -1.19 0.80
N ASP A 85 8.62 -0.93 -0.30
CA ASP A 85 9.58 -1.82 -0.94
C ASP A 85 10.96 -1.15 -1.01
N ALA A 86 11.49 -0.69 0.13
CA ALA A 86 12.84 -0.14 0.15
C ALA A 86 13.90 -1.17 -0.27
N PHE A 87 13.58 -2.45 -0.10
CA PHE A 87 14.35 -3.59 -0.59
C PHE A 87 13.40 -4.59 -1.26
N THR A 88 13.84 -5.21 -2.35
CA THR A 88 12.99 -6.17 -3.10
C THR A 88 12.47 -7.33 -2.26
N VAL A 89 13.17 -7.72 -1.19
CA VAL A 89 12.72 -8.75 -0.27
C VAL A 89 11.51 -8.33 0.55
N GLU A 90 11.38 -7.05 0.85
CA GLU A 90 10.26 -6.51 1.62
C GLU A 90 8.93 -6.68 0.89
N GLU A 91 8.91 -6.54 -0.44
CA GLU A 91 7.72 -6.79 -1.23
C GLU A 91 7.23 -8.23 -1.06
N VAL A 92 8.16 -9.20 -1.15
CA VAL A 92 7.85 -10.61 -0.96
C VAL A 92 7.35 -10.88 0.46
N GLU A 93 8.03 -10.33 1.45
CA GLU A 93 7.70 -10.53 2.86
C GLU A 93 6.37 -9.90 3.24
N TYR A 94 6.10 -8.68 2.75
CA TYR A 94 4.90 -7.93 3.13
C TYR A 94 3.64 -8.44 2.46
N VAL A 95 3.67 -8.94 1.23
CA VAL A 95 2.48 -9.57 0.62
C VAL A 95 2.05 -10.83 1.38
N GLU A 96 3.00 -11.59 1.95
CA GLU A 96 2.73 -12.72 2.83
C GLU A 96 2.22 -12.25 4.20
N ALA A 97 2.90 -11.28 4.82
CA ALA A 97 2.54 -10.76 6.13
C ALA A 97 1.15 -10.11 6.15
N MET A 98 0.74 -9.44 5.07
CA MET A 98 -0.59 -8.86 4.91
C MET A 98 -1.69 -9.91 4.63
N GLY A 99 -1.31 -11.17 4.38
CA GLY A 99 -2.24 -12.27 4.13
C GLY A 99 -2.77 -12.32 2.69
N PHE A 100 -2.11 -11.69 1.72
CA PHE A 100 -2.51 -11.78 0.31
C PHE A 100 -2.24 -13.16 -0.29
N CYS A 101 -1.30 -13.89 0.28
CA CYS A 101 -1.03 -15.30 0.00
C CYS A 101 -0.52 -16.03 1.24
N PRO A 102 -0.52 -17.38 1.25
CA PRO A 102 0.11 -18.17 2.29
C PRO A 102 1.63 -17.96 2.30
N ALA A 103 2.26 -18.21 3.46
CA ALA A 103 3.72 -18.13 3.62
C ALA A 103 4.44 -19.02 2.58
N GLY A 104 5.49 -18.47 1.97
CA GLY A 104 6.28 -19.12 0.91
C GLY A 104 5.63 -19.10 -0.47
N GLN A 105 4.47 -18.46 -0.66
CA GLN A 105 3.76 -18.42 -1.94
C GLN A 105 3.92 -17.11 -2.72
N ALA A 106 4.52 -16.08 -2.13
CA ALA A 106 4.68 -14.79 -2.82
C ALA A 106 5.48 -14.90 -4.11
N ILE A 107 6.62 -15.61 -4.09
CA ILE A 107 7.48 -15.79 -5.28
C ILE A 107 6.84 -16.69 -6.34
N PRO A 108 6.25 -17.86 -6.04
CA PRO A 108 5.48 -18.63 -7.03
C PRO A 108 4.41 -17.78 -7.73
N LEU A 109 3.59 -17.06 -6.96
CA LEU A 109 2.52 -16.22 -7.48
C LEU A 109 3.04 -15.02 -8.28
N LEU A 110 4.19 -14.44 -7.89
CA LEU A 110 4.87 -13.42 -8.68
C LEU A 110 5.21 -13.93 -10.09
N LYS A 111 5.75 -15.15 -10.19
CA LYS A 111 6.09 -15.77 -11.48
C LYS A 111 4.87 -16.06 -12.35
N GLU A 112 3.71 -16.23 -11.74
CA GLU A 112 2.43 -16.42 -12.42
C GLU A 112 1.75 -15.10 -12.80
N GLY A 113 2.36 -13.95 -12.45
CA GLY A 113 1.81 -12.62 -12.71
C GLY A 113 0.65 -12.22 -11.79
N ALA A 114 0.51 -12.87 -10.63
CA ALA A 114 -0.59 -12.58 -9.71
C ALA A 114 -0.52 -11.15 -9.15
N TRP A 115 0.67 -10.57 -9.06
CA TRP A 115 0.93 -9.23 -8.52
C TRP A 115 1.08 -8.16 -9.61
N ASP A 116 0.98 -8.55 -10.88
CA ASP A 116 1.09 -7.63 -12.00
C ASP A 116 -0.15 -6.72 -12.12
N ILE A 117 -0.01 -5.65 -12.87
CA ILE A 117 -1.17 -4.85 -13.32
C ILE A 117 -2.11 -5.78 -14.08
N ASN A 118 -3.38 -5.81 -13.65
CA ASN A 118 -4.42 -6.76 -14.11
C ASN A 118 -4.22 -8.22 -13.65
N GLY A 119 -3.30 -8.49 -12.72
CA GLY A 119 -3.22 -9.74 -11.99
C GLY A 119 -4.30 -9.87 -10.91
N LYS A 120 -4.07 -10.72 -9.94
CA LYS A 120 -5.00 -10.93 -8.80
C LYS A 120 -5.13 -9.70 -7.92
N CYS A 121 -4.00 -9.03 -7.64
CA CYS A 121 -3.88 -7.77 -6.91
C CYS A 121 -2.66 -7.05 -7.46
N ALA A 122 -2.80 -5.80 -7.91
CA ALA A 122 -1.66 -5.05 -8.38
C ALA A 122 -0.80 -4.59 -7.19
N VAL A 123 0.44 -5.07 -7.13
CA VAL A 123 1.41 -4.66 -6.12
C VAL A 123 2.31 -3.58 -6.73
N ASN A 124 2.38 -2.43 -6.04
CA ASN A 124 3.19 -1.29 -6.46
C ASN A 124 3.05 -0.92 -7.96
N PRO A 125 1.82 -0.73 -8.48
CA PRO A 125 1.64 -0.36 -9.89
C PRO A 125 2.30 0.97 -10.25
N SER A 126 2.62 1.83 -9.27
CA SER A 126 3.43 3.04 -9.44
C SER A 126 4.85 2.75 -9.89
N GLY A 127 5.36 1.56 -9.64
CA GLY A 127 6.75 1.14 -9.76
C GLY A 127 7.45 1.00 -8.40
N GLY A 128 6.75 1.36 -7.32
CA GLY A 128 7.27 1.27 -5.95
C GLY A 128 8.50 2.14 -5.69
N LEU A 129 9.09 1.98 -4.53
CA LEU A 129 10.28 2.71 -4.12
C LEU A 129 11.50 2.29 -4.93
N ILE A 130 11.57 1.02 -5.33
CA ILE A 130 12.68 0.50 -6.13
C ILE A 130 12.81 1.24 -7.46
N ALA A 131 11.69 1.53 -8.15
CA ALA A 131 11.75 2.20 -9.45
C ALA A 131 11.73 3.73 -9.33
N MET A 132 11.02 4.30 -8.35
CA MET A 132 10.84 5.75 -8.23
C MET A 132 11.84 6.44 -7.29
N GLY A 133 12.52 5.68 -6.44
CA GLY A 133 13.29 6.21 -5.32
C GLY A 133 12.43 6.41 -4.07
N HIS A 134 13.10 6.63 -2.94
CA HIS A 134 12.46 6.77 -1.64
C HIS A 134 12.73 8.14 -1.00
N PRO A 135 11.99 9.18 -1.38
CA PRO A 135 12.01 10.44 -0.65
C PRO A 135 11.24 10.26 0.66
N ILE A 136 11.92 9.91 1.72
CA ILE A 136 11.41 9.39 3.00
C ILE A 136 10.12 10.08 3.48
N GLY A 137 10.07 11.42 3.48
CA GLY A 137 8.90 12.17 3.95
C GLY A 137 7.65 11.99 3.09
N PRO A 138 7.70 12.24 1.77
CA PRO A 138 6.51 12.22 0.92
C PRO A 138 6.07 10.84 0.45
N THR A 139 6.85 9.77 0.61
CA THR A 139 6.55 8.45 0.03
C THR A 139 5.16 7.94 0.41
N GLY A 140 4.82 7.91 1.70
CA GLY A 140 3.50 7.41 2.13
C GLY A 140 2.33 8.23 1.60
N VAL A 141 2.51 9.55 1.44
CA VAL A 141 1.50 10.43 0.83
C VAL A 141 1.39 10.15 -0.68
N GLY A 142 2.52 9.88 -1.34
CA GLY A 142 2.57 9.50 -2.75
C GLY A 142 1.85 8.18 -3.03
N GLN A 143 2.01 7.18 -2.16
CA GLN A 143 1.29 5.90 -2.23
C GLN A 143 -0.24 6.12 -2.19
N ILE A 144 -0.72 6.96 -1.28
CA ILE A 144 -2.14 7.34 -1.23
C ILE A 144 -2.55 8.03 -2.53
N GLY A 145 -1.72 8.92 -3.06
CA GLY A 145 -1.96 9.59 -4.34
C GLY A 145 -2.13 8.61 -5.50
N GLU A 146 -1.24 7.62 -5.65
CA GLU A 146 -1.36 6.60 -6.70
C GLU A 146 -2.63 5.78 -6.53
N ILE A 147 -2.95 5.31 -5.32
CA ILE A 147 -4.19 4.58 -5.07
C ILE A 147 -5.42 5.42 -5.46
N VAL A 148 -5.44 6.71 -5.14
CA VAL A 148 -6.54 7.61 -5.55
C VAL A 148 -6.67 7.68 -7.07
N LEU A 149 -5.56 7.80 -7.81
CA LEU A 149 -5.56 7.78 -9.29
C LEU A 149 -6.12 6.45 -9.83
N GLN A 150 -5.68 5.33 -9.25
CA GLN A 150 -6.14 4.00 -9.62
C GLN A 150 -7.67 3.85 -9.40
N LEU A 151 -8.15 4.21 -8.22
CA LEU A 151 -9.58 4.09 -7.88
C LEU A 151 -10.46 5.04 -8.71
N ARG A 152 -9.93 6.17 -9.15
CA ARG A 152 -10.61 7.09 -10.08
C ARG A 152 -10.60 6.62 -11.53
N GLY A 153 -9.74 5.70 -11.89
CA GLY A 153 -9.52 5.28 -13.29
C GLY A 153 -8.63 6.26 -14.06
N GLU A 154 -7.74 6.97 -13.36
CA GLU A 154 -6.90 8.05 -13.86
C GLU A 154 -5.40 7.70 -13.88
N ALA A 155 -5.05 6.43 -13.62
CA ALA A 155 -3.65 5.98 -13.57
C ALA A 155 -3.00 5.75 -14.95
N GLY A 156 -3.73 5.96 -16.05
CA GLY A 156 -3.20 5.84 -17.42
C GLY A 156 -2.70 4.42 -17.73
N PRO A 157 -1.48 4.26 -18.24
CA PRO A 157 -0.92 2.94 -18.58
C PRO A 157 -0.76 1.99 -17.39
N ARG A 158 -0.69 2.53 -16.17
CA ARG A 158 -0.57 1.73 -14.94
C ARG A 158 -1.90 1.27 -14.38
N GLN A 159 -3.01 1.59 -15.04
CA GLN A 159 -4.35 1.32 -14.53
C GLN A 159 -4.62 -0.18 -14.34
N HIS A 160 -4.83 -0.59 -13.10
CA HIS A 160 -5.34 -1.93 -12.76
C HIS A 160 -6.86 -2.00 -12.91
N LYS A 161 -7.39 -3.18 -13.25
CA LYS A 161 -8.83 -3.44 -13.37
C LYS A 161 -9.16 -4.85 -12.83
N PRO A 162 -10.13 -4.95 -11.90
CA PRO A 162 -10.90 -3.86 -11.28
C PRO A 162 -10.06 -3.02 -10.33
N ALA A 163 -10.49 -1.78 -10.03
CA ALA A 163 -9.88 -0.90 -9.06
C ALA A 163 -11.00 -0.28 -8.19
N ARG A 164 -11.33 -0.92 -7.09
CA ARG A 164 -12.38 -0.49 -6.16
C ARG A 164 -11.87 -0.32 -4.73
N VAL A 165 -10.89 -1.13 -4.36
CA VAL A 165 -10.30 -1.13 -3.02
C VAL A 165 -8.78 -1.09 -3.12
N GLY A 166 -8.18 -0.10 -2.48
CA GLY A 166 -6.73 0.05 -2.40
C GLY A 166 -6.22 0.06 -0.97
N LEU A 167 -4.99 -0.38 -0.77
CA LEU A 167 -4.29 -0.38 0.50
C LEU A 167 -2.93 0.31 0.35
N ALA A 168 -2.67 1.33 1.17
CA ALA A 168 -1.37 1.95 1.32
C ALA A 168 -0.69 1.41 2.58
N HIS A 169 0.56 1.01 2.47
CA HIS A 169 1.37 0.50 3.58
C HIS A 169 2.74 1.17 3.59
N MET A 170 3.14 1.64 4.76
CA MET A 170 4.43 2.28 4.97
C MET A 170 5.05 1.80 6.28
N VAL A 171 6.30 1.38 6.20
CA VAL A 171 7.17 1.12 7.35
C VAL A 171 8.19 2.25 7.47
N GLY A 172 8.32 2.80 8.66
CA GLY A 172 9.25 3.89 8.94
C GLY A 172 10.49 3.41 9.70
N VAL A 173 11.60 4.13 9.52
CA VAL A 173 12.81 3.93 10.31
C VAL A 173 12.48 4.13 11.80
N GLY A 174 12.91 3.20 12.65
CA GLY A 174 12.54 3.19 14.06
C GLY A 174 11.28 2.37 14.35
N ALA A 175 10.88 1.55 13.38
CA ALA A 175 9.86 0.53 13.52
C ALA A 175 8.45 1.07 13.85
N VAL A 176 7.94 1.88 12.94
CA VAL A 176 6.53 2.26 12.89
C VAL A 176 5.92 1.76 11.58
N CYS A 177 4.67 1.34 11.61
CA CYS A 177 3.92 0.94 10.43
C CYS A 177 2.60 1.69 10.38
N TYR A 178 2.26 2.17 9.19
CA TYR A 178 0.97 2.80 8.90
C TYR A 178 0.31 2.06 7.73
N VAL A 179 -0.98 1.75 7.91
CA VAL A 179 -1.80 1.13 6.87
C VAL A 179 -3.10 1.90 6.71
N HIS A 180 -3.42 2.24 5.48
CA HIS A 180 -4.68 2.91 5.14
C HIS A 180 -5.41 2.12 4.06
N THR A 181 -6.71 1.90 4.22
CA THR A 181 -7.57 1.34 3.18
C THR A 181 -8.43 2.45 2.58
N LEU A 182 -8.50 2.45 1.27
CA LEU A 182 -9.24 3.42 0.47
C LEU A 182 -10.25 2.69 -0.42
N GLN A 183 -11.46 3.23 -0.52
CA GLN A 183 -12.53 2.64 -1.33
C GLN A 183 -13.18 3.67 -2.24
N LYS A 184 -13.50 3.21 -3.44
CA LYS A 184 -14.39 3.90 -4.35
C LYS A 184 -15.83 3.47 -4.05
N ASP A 185 -16.75 4.42 -3.99
CA ASP A 185 -18.20 4.17 -3.90
C ASP A 185 -18.77 3.52 -5.14
#